data_79e36ebbc0d93ada80ef5d419d2610a7
#
_entry.id   79e36ebbc0d93ada80ef5d419d2610a7
#
_cell.length_a   1.000
_cell.length_b   1.000
_cell.length_c   1.000
_cell.angle_alpha   90.00
_cell.angle_beta   90.00
_cell.angle_gamma   90.00
#
_symmetry.space_group_name_H-M   'P 1'
#
loop_
_entity.id
_entity.type
_entity.pdbx_description
1 polymer ?
#
loop_
_entity_poly.entity_id
_entity_poly.type
_entity_poly.pdbx_seq_one_letter_code
_entity_poly.pdbx_strand_id
1 'polypeptide(L)'
;ALGGGVVGDLAGFAAATFLRGVALIQVPTTLLAQVDAAVGGKVGVNLDEGKNLVGAFHQPRIVIADVDTLRTLPKRQLAAGLAEVIKYGVIGDPDLLQFVEDRLDRLAAGDRAALLRIVARSCEIKAAVVAEDERETEGVRECLNFGHTIGHALEAAFGYEGMLHGEAVAAGMVAAAMLSARLTGFPEAEVQRLADLLQRAGLPAAPPPVEEAKLLTLIRRDKKTVDQKIRFVLAEQPGRWVVRDDVPDDLVLEIVREQRNRWASAK
;
A
#
# COMPACT_ATOMS: atom_id res chain seq x y z
N ALA A 1 -2.19 -19.70 -9.96
CA ALA A 1 -3.23 -18.71 -9.62
C ALA A 1 -3.31 -17.67 -10.74
N LEU A 2 -4.46 -17.51 -11.36
CA LEU A 2 -4.70 -16.50 -12.41
C LEU A 2 -5.81 -15.56 -11.89
N GLY A 3 -5.48 -14.30 -11.58
CA GLY A 3 -6.46 -13.34 -11.07
C GLY A 3 -5.84 -12.16 -10.31
N GLY A 4 -6.67 -11.40 -9.60
CA GLY A 4 -6.24 -10.33 -8.70
C GLY A 4 -5.68 -10.85 -7.38
N GLY A 5 -5.38 -9.94 -6.44
CA GLY A 5 -4.76 -10.27 -5.15
C GLY A 5 -5.51 -11.35 -4.37
N VAL A 6 -6.83 -11.22 -4.22
CA VAL A 6 -7.65 -12.22 -3.48
C VAL A 6 -7.54 -13.62 -4.08
N VAL A 7 -7.50 -13.76 -5.41
CA VAL A 7 -7.31 -15.06 -6.07
C VAL A 7 -5.91 -15.60 -5.80
N GLY A 8 -4.90 -14.72 -5.86
CA GLY A 8 -3.52 -15.08 -5.57
C GLY A 8 -3.33 -15.55 -4.13
N ASP A 9 -3.90 -14.83 -3.17
CA ASP A 9 -3.83 -15.14 -1.74
C ASP A 9 -4.54 -16.46 -1.41
N LEU A 10 -5.77 -16.64 -1.88
CA LEU A 10 -6.55 -17.87 -1.65
C LEU A 10 -5.88 -19.09 -2.28
N ALA A 11 -5.51 -19.01 -3.56
CA ALA A 11 -4.86 -20.10 -4.25
C ALA A 11 -3.47 -20.42 -3.67
N GLY A 12 -2.73 -19.37 -3.26
CA GLY A 12 -1.45 -19.50 -2.59
C GLY A 12 -1.57 -20.18 -1.24
N PHE A 13 -2.58 -19.84 -0.42
CA PHE A 13 -2.85 -20.50 0.84
C PHE A 13 -3.30 -21.94 0.65
N ALA A 14 -4.14 -22.23 -0.35
CA ALA A 14 -4.48 -23.59 -0.73
C ALA A 14 -3.22 -24.39 -1.15
N ALA A 15 -2.34 -23.79 -1.94
CA ALA A 15 -1.07 -24.41 -2.34
C ALA A 15 -0.14 -24.67 -1.14
N ALA A 16 -0.10 -23.76 -0.17
CA ALA A 16 0.72 -23.90 1.04
C ALA A 16 0.25 -25.05 1.94
N THR A 17 -1.06 -25.29 2.00
CA THR A 17 -1.68 -26.25 2.92
C THR A 17 -1.94 -27.63 2.29
N PHE A 18 -2.21 -27.70 0.99
CA PHE A 18 -2.44 -28.95 0.28
C PHE A 18 -1.15 -29.79 0.25
N LEU A 19 -1.23 -31.03 0.73
CA LEU A 19 -0.10 -31.97 0.85
C LEU A 19 1.16 -31.38 1.54
N ARG A 20 0.98 -30.45 2.46
CA ARG A 20 2.04 -29.70 3.15
C ARG A 20 2.84 -28.78 2.25
N GLY A 21 2.32 -28.41 1.10
CA GLY A 21 2.89 -27.48 0.14
C GLY A 21 3.09 -28.05 -1.26
N VAL A 22 2.54 -27.39 -2.26
CA VAL A 22 2.75 -27.69 -3.67
C VAL A 22 3.28 -26.45 -4.39
N ALA A 23 3.90 -26.64 -5.56
CA ALA A 23 4.43 -25.53 -6.34
C ALA A 23 3.32 -24.56 -6.74
N LEU A 24 3.59 -23.26 -6.57
CA LEU A 24 2.69 -22.16 -6.91
C LEU A 24 3.28 -21.36 -8.06
N ILE A 25 2.44 -21.00 -9.04
CA ILE A 25 2.71 -20.01 -10.08
C ILE A 25 1.66 -18.92 -9.95
N GLN A 26 2.10 -17.66 -9.84
CA GLN A 26 1.23 -16.49 -9.78
C GLN A 26 1.13 -15.82 -11.17
N VAL A 27 -0.10 -15.58 -11.63
CA VAL A 27 -0.38 -14.82 -12.86
C VAL A 27 -1.32 -13.67 -12.49
N PRO A 28 -0.78 -12.58 -11.92
CA PRO A 28 -1.59 -11.45 -11.44
C PRO A 28 -2.20 -10.67 -12.59
N THR A 29 -3.50 -10.33 -12.47
CA THR A 29 -4.27 -9.65 -13.53
C THR A 29 -4.75 -8.25 -13.13
N THR A 30 -4.40 -7.77 -11.94
CA THR A 30 -4.63 -6.38 -11.50
C THR A 30 -3.29 -5.69 -11.26
N LEU A 31 -3.22 -4.37 -11.44
CA LEU A 31 -1.97 -3.64 -11.19
C LEU A 31 -1.49 -3.84 -9.76
N LEU A 32 -2.39 -3.72 -8.77
CA LEU A 32 -2.07 -3.97 -7.36
C LEU A 32 -1.43 -5.34 -7.13
N ALA A 33 -1.97 -6.39 -7.76
CA ALA A 33 -1.42 -7.72 -7.62
C ALA A 33 -0.06 -7.87 -8.32
N GLN A 34 0.12 -7.23 -9.49
CA GLN A 34 1.39 -7.27 -10.23
C GLN A 34 2.53 -6.58 -9.48
N VAL A 35 2.26 -5.41 -8.88
CA VAL A 35 3.30 -4.60 -8.22
C VAL A 35 3.49 -4.95 -6.74
N ASP A 36 2.50 -5.61 -6.11
CA ASP A 36 2.51 -5.86 -4.67
C ASP A 36 2.12 -7.30 -4.30
N ALA A 37 0.84 -7.68 -4.34
CA ALA A 37 0.34 -8.88 -3.67
C ALA A 37 0.98 -10.19 -4.17
N ALA A 38 1.33 -10.32 -5.44
CA ALA A 38 1.94 -11.54 -5.99
C ALA A 38 3.41 -11.73 -5.61
N VAL A 39 4.09 -10.72 -5.04
CA VAL A 39 5.52 -10.74 -4.69
C VAL A 39 5.68 -10.78 -3.18
N GLY A 40 6.49 -11.72 -2.66
CA GLY A 40 6.86 -11.78 -1.25
C GLY A 40 6.23 -12.91 -0.45
N GLY A 41 5.45 -13.78 -1.11
CA GLY A 41 5.02 -15.07 -0.56
C GLY A 41 4.00 -15.02 0.58
N LYS A 42 3.48 -13.84 0.96
CA LYS A 42 2.37 -13.75 1.91
C LYS A 42 1.10 -14.21 1.21
N VAL A 43 0.49 -15.28 1.71
CA VAL A 43 -0.78 -15.83 1.19
C VAL A 43 -1.72 -16.11 2.36
N GLY A 44 -3.03 -15.94 2.15
CA GLY A 44 -3.97 -16.07 3.26
C GLY A 44 -5.42 -15.95 2.83
N VAL A 45 -6.28 -16.02 3.82
CA VAL A 45 -7.73 -15.88 3.66
C VAL A 45 -8.28 -14.86 4.66
N ASN A 46 -9.31 -14.15 4.24
CA ASN A 46 -10.05 -13.26 5.10
C ASN A 46 -11.02 -14.06 5.97
N LEU A 47 -11.17 -13.63 7.20
CA LEU A 47 -12.19 -14.10 8.13
C LEU A 47 -13.13 -12.96 8.49
N ASP A 48 -14.26 -13.26 9.11
CA ASP A 48 -15.22 -12.26 9.60
C ASP A 48 -14.56 -11.31 10.63
N GLU A 49 -13.56 -11.80 11.38
CA GLU A 49 -12.82 -11.05 12.38
C GLU A 49 -11.77 -10.11 11.80
N GLY A 50 -11.33 -10.32 10.54
CA GLY A 50 -10.36 -9.45 9.88
C GLY A 50 -9.69 -10.06 8.65
N LYS A 51 -8.96 -9.20 7.91
CA LYS A 51 -8.21 -9.61 6.73
C LYS A 51 -6.94 -10.37 7.11
N ASN A 52 -6.61 -11.41 6.33
CA ASN A 52 -5.33 -12.13 6.34
C ASN A 52 -4.91 -12.69 7.71
N LEU A 53 -5.86 -12.93 8.62
CA LEU A 53 -5.57 -13.49 9.96
C LEU A 53 -5.11 -14.95 9.89
N VAL A 54 -5.49 -15.67 8.85
CA VAL A 54 -5.05 -17.04 8.58
C VAL A 54 -4.30 -17.08 7.26
N GLY A 55 -3.02 -17.42 7.33
CA GLY A 55 -2.15 -17.40 6.16
C GLY A 55 -0.86 -18.17 6.37
N ALA A 56 -0.01 -18.12 5.35
CA ALA A 56 1.31 -18.75 5.36
C ALA A 56 2.31 -17.89 4.56
N PHE A 57 3.61 -18.12 4.79
CA PHE A 57 4.65 -17.70 3.87
C PHE A 57 4.90 -18.84 2.88
N HIS A 58 4.48 -18.66 1.63
CA HIS A 58 4.63 -19.64 0.56
C HIS A 58 5.07 -18.96 -0.74
N GLN A 59 6.37 -18.98 -1.00
CA GLN A 59 6.93 -18.30 -2.17
C GLN A 59 6.48 -18.97 -3.48
N PRO A 60 5.98 -18.19 -4.45
CA PRO A 60 5.71 -18.72 -5.77
C PRO A 60 7.02 -19.13 -6.47
N ARG A 61 6.97 -20.19 -7.28
CA ARG A 61 8.12 -20.58 -8.12
C ARG A 61 8.37 -19.57 -9.23
N ILE A 62 7.32 -18.90 -9.69
CA ILE A 62 7.38 -17.87 -10.72
C ILE A 62 6.18 -16.93 -10.57
N VAL A 63 6.39 -15.65 -10.85
CA VAL A 63 5.33 -14.64 -11.04
C VAL A 63 5.38 -14.18 -12.49
N ILE A 64 4.28 -14.31 -13.20
CA ILE A 64 4.13 -13.89 -14.60
C ILE A 64 3.21 -12.67 -14.65
N ALA A 65 3.79 -11.46 -14.60
CA ALA A 65 3.05 -10.20 -14.66
C ALA A 65 2.92 -9.73 -16.12
N ASP A 66 1.82 -10.11 -16.77
CA ASP A 66 1.50 -9.64 -18.11
C ASP A 66 0.68 -8.35 -18.04
N VAL A 67 1.27 -7.24 -18.45
CA VAL A 67 0.62 -5.92 -18.43
C VAL A 67 -0.57 -5.81 -19.40
N ASP A 68 -0.66 -6.69 -20.40
CA ASP A 68 -1.81 -6.70 -21.31
C ASP A 68 -3.10 -7.13 -20.62
N THR A 69 -3.04 -7.82 -19.48
CA THR A 69 -4.21 -8.13 -18.64
C THR A 69 -4.84 -6.87 -18.04
N LEU A 70 -4.08 -5.77 -17.92
CA LEU A 70 -4.56 -4.49 -17.37
C LEU A 70 -5.47 -3.72 -18.33
N ARG A 71 -5.54 -4.10 -19.61
CA ARG A 71 -6.37 -3.42 -20.62
C ARG A 71 -7.86 -3.46 -20.32
N THR A 72 -8.33 -4.47 -19.62
CA THR A 72 -9.73 -4.62 -19.21
C THR A 72 -9.96 -4.26 -17.74
N LEU A 73 -8.91 -3.84 -17.03
CA LEU A 73 -9.02 -3.46 -15.64
C LEU A 73 -9.79 -2.13 -15.49
N PRO A 74 -10.83 -2.06 -14.64
CA PRO A 74 -11.52 -0.80 -14.39
C PRO A 74 -10.57 0.31 -13.94
N LYS A 75 -10.80 1.54 -14.41
CA LYS A 75 -9.92 2.69 -14.10
C LYS A 75 -9.71 2.89 -12.61
N ARG A 76 -10.75 2.72 -11.78
CA ARG A 76 -10.65 2.81 -10.31
C ARG A 76 -9.68 1.78 -9.73
N GLN A 77 -9.68 0.56 -10.27
CA GLN A 77 -8.75 -0.50 -9.85
C GLN A 77 -7.32 -0.24 -10.33
N LEU A 78 -7.16 0.35 -11.52
CA LEU A 78 -5.85 0.77 -12.02
C LEU A 78 -5.27 1.87 -11.12
N ALA A 79 -6.06 2.89 -10.80
CA ALA A 79 -5.68 3.95 -9.87
C ALA A 79 -5.30 3.39 -8.48
N ALA A 80 -6.10 2.46 -7.94
CA ALA A 80 -5.79 1.81 -6.67
C ALA A 80 -4.43 1.09 -6.69
N GLY A 81 -4.07 0.44 -7.81
CA GLY A 81 -2.74 -0.15 -7.97
C GLY A 81 -1.60 0.89 -8.08
N LEU A 82 -1.87 2.07 -8.66
CA LEU A 82 -0.88 3.15 -8.73
C LEU A 82 -0.50 3.69 -7.33
N ALA A 83 -1.37 3.58 -6.32
CA ALA A 83 -1.03 3.96 -4.95
C ALA A 83 0.22 3.22 -4.46
N GLU A 84 0.31 1.90 -4.71
CA GLU A 84 1.47 1.10 -4.31
C GLU A 84 2.73 1.47 -5.09
N VAL A 85 2.60 1.78 -6.39
CA VAL A 85 3.73 2.26 -7.20
C VAL A 85 4.26 3.60 -6.65
N ILE A 86 3.35 4.53 -6.34
CA ILE A 86 3.69 5.84 -5.73
C ILE A 86 4.36 5.62 -4.37
N LYS A 87 3.87 4.69 -3.56
CA LYS A 87 4.50 4.32 -2.29
C LYS A 87 5.96 3.92 -2.47
N TYR A 88 6.27 3.02 -3.41
CA TYR A 88 7.65 2.63 -3.70
C TYR A 88 8.51 3.82 -4.12
N GLY A 89 7.93 4.75 -4.89
CA GLY A 89 8.60 5.99 -5.26
C GLY A 89 8.98 6.86 -4.06
N VAL A 90 8.07 6.99 -3.08
CA VAL A 90 8.31 7.80 -1.88
C VAL A 90 9.35 7.17 -0.96
N ILE A 91 9.28 5.85 -0.72
CA ILE A 91 10.12 5.19 0.28
C ILE A 91 11.47 4.70 -0.24
N GLY A 92 11.64 4.49 -1.56
CA GLY A 92 12.84 3.81 -2.05
C GLY A 92 13.35 4.27 -3.42
N ASP A 93 12.53 4.90 -4.27
CA ASP A 93 12.93 5.25 -5.63
C ASP A 93 12.32 6.57 -6.13
N PRO A 94 12.97 7.72 -5.82
CA PRO A 94 12.51 9.02 -6.29
C PRO A 94 12.41 9.14 -7.83
N ASP A 95 13.22 8.39 -8.59
CA ASP A 95 13.15 8.38 -10.05
C ASP A 95 11.89 7.68 -10.55
N LEU A 96 11.42 6.64 -9.84
CA LEU A 96 10.13 6.01 -10.11
C LEU A 96 8.99 6.98 -9.81
N LEU A 97 9.05 7.75 -8.71
CA LEU A 97 8.06 8.76 -8.37
C LEU A 97 7.97 9.82 -9.47
N GLN A 98 9.12 10.36 -9.90
CA GLN A 98 9.18 11.34 -10.98
C GLN A 98 8.64 10.77 -12.29
N PHE A 99 8.98 9.52 -12.61
CA PHE A 99 8.46 8.87 -13.82
C PHE A 99 6.92 8.74 -13.79
N VAL A 100 6.35 8.34 -12.65
CA VAL A 100 4.88 8.25 -12.50
C VAL A 100 4.24 9.64 -12.70
N GLU A 101 4.82 10.68 -12.09
CA GLU A 101 4.33 12.05 -12.19
C GLU A 101 4.33 12.57 -13.63
N ASP A 102 5.44 12.35 -14.37
CA ASP A 102 5.63 12.79 -15.77
C ASP A 102 4.77 12.01 -16.75
N ARG A 103 4.37 10.79 -16.41
CA ARG A 103 3.68 9.85 -17.32
C ARG A 103 2.28 9.47 -16.85
N LEU A 104 1.73 10.19 -15.86
CA LEU A 104 0.46 9.83 -15.23
C LEU A 104 -0.68 9.66 -16.24
N ASP A 105 -0.82 10.59 -17.21
CA ASP A 105 -1.87 10.53 -18.24
C ASP A 105 -1.71 9.29 -19.14
N ARG A 106 -0.46 8.92 -19.45
CA ARG A 106 -0.17 7.72 -20.24
C ARG A 106 -0.47 6.45 -19.45
N LEU A 107 -0.12 6.42 -18.16
CA LEU A 107 -0.44 5.32 -17.26
C LEU A 107 -1.96 5.13 -17.13
N ALA A 108 -2.70 6.23 -16.92
CA ALA A 108 -4.15 6.22 -16.85
C ALA A 108 -4.82 5.81 -18.17
N ALA A 109 -4.18 6.08 -19.32
CA ALA A 109 -4.62 5.63 -20.65
C ALA A 109 -4.24 4.17 -20.96
N GLY A 110 -3.50 3.49 -20.06
CA GLY A 110 -3.09 2.10 -20.27
C GLY A 110 -1.91 1.92 -21.23
N ASP A 111 -1.01 2.93 -21.33
CA ASP A 111 0.20 2.84 -22.16
C ASP A 111 1.08 1.64 -21.73
N ARG A 112 1.21 0.67 -22.63
CA ARG A 112 1.89 -0.59 -22.35
C ARG A 112 3.33 -0.41 -21.90
N ALA A 113 4.08 0.49 -22.52
CA ALA A 113 5.49 0.70 -22.20
C ALA A 113 5.66 1.37 -20.81
N ALA A 114 4.80 2.34 -20.49
CA ALA A 114 4.78 2.97 -19.18
C ALA A 114 4.37 1.99 -18.09
N LEU A 115 3.33 1.17 -18.32
CA LEU A 115 2.89 0.14 -17.37
C LEU A 115 3.98 -0.91 -17.15
N LEU A 116 4.63 -1.40 -18.19
CA LEU A 116 5.71 -2.38 -18.08
C LEU A 116 6.85 -1.84 -17.20
N ARG A 117 7.22 -0.56 -17.37
CA ARG A 117 8.30 0.06 -16.58
C ARG A 117 7.95 0.14 -15.10
N ILE A 118 6.74 0.60 -14.74
CA ILE A 118 6.36 0.70 -13.32
C ILE A 118 6.18 -0.67 -12.68
N VAL A 119 5.64 -1.66 -13.39
CA VAL A 119 5.50 -3.03 -12.88
C VAL A 119 6.87 -3.65 -12.63
N ALA A 120 7.76 -3.61 -13.62
CA ALA A 120 9.10 -4.18 -13.49
C ALA A 120 9.85 -3.54 -12.30
N ARG A 121 9.86 -2.20 -12.23
CA ARG A 121 10.59 -1.49 -11.16
C ARG A 121 10.00 -1.73 -9.78
N SER A 122 8.68 -1.76 -9.63
CA SER A 122 8.01 -2.09 -8.36
C SER A 122 8.35 -3.51 -7.89
N CYS A 123 8.33 -4.49 -8.82
CA CYS A 123 8.73 -5.86 -8.51
C CYS A 123 10.20 -5.94 -8.06
N GLU A 124 11.12 -5.23 -8.72
CA GLU A 124 12.54 -5.17 -8.32
C GLU A 124 12.70 -4.62 -6.90
N ILE A 125 12.06 -3.49 -6.60
CA ILE A 125 12.12 -2.86 -5.27
C ILE A 125 11.57 -3.83 -4.21
N LYS A 126 10.38 -4.37 -4.44
CA LYS A 126 9.77 -5.28 -3.47
C LYS A 126 10.57 -6.56 -3.30
N ALA A 127 11.06 -7.14 -4.38
CA ALA A 127 11.87 -8.37 -4.33
C ALA A 127 13.17 -8.15 -3.54
N ALA A 128 13.83 -7.00 -3.68
CA ALA A 128 15.01 -6.65 -2.90
C ALA A 128 14.69 -6.59 -1.40
N VAL A 129 13.63 -5.88 -1.01
CA VAL A 129 13.18 -5.79 0.39
C VAL A 129 12.82 -7.17 0.96
N VAL A 130 12.12 -8.00 0.18
CA VAL A 130 11.74 -9.36 0.60
C VAL A 130 12.96 -10.28 0.72
N ALA A 131 13.97 -10.13 -0.16
CA ALA A 131 15.18 -10.93 -0.09
C ALA A 131 16.00 -10.67 1.19
N GLU A 132 15.95 -9.44 1.72
CA GLU A 132 16.61 -9.08 2.98
C GLU A 132 15.84 -9.56 4.22
N ASP A 133 14.51 -9.67 4.13
CA ASP A 133 13.64 -10.00 5.27
C ASP A 133 12.45 -10.87 4.82
N GLU A 134 12.72 -12.11 4.42
CA GLU A 134 11.69 -12.98 3.83
C GLU A 134 10.50 -13.22 4.77
N ARG A 135 10.75 -13.38 6.06
CA ARG A 135 9.74 -13.72 7.07
C ARG A 135 9.25 -12.54 7.91
N GLU A 136 9.69 -11.32 7.57
CA GLU A 136 9.31 -10.10 8.28
C GLU A 136 9.70 -10.12 9.78
N THR A 137 10.91 -10.60 10.07
CA THR A 137 11.47 -10.73 11.42
C THR A 137 12.54 -9.69 11.70
N GLU A 138 13.15 -9.12 10.67
CA GLU A 138 14.28 -8.18 10.77
C GLU A 138 13.83 -6.71 10.74
N GLY A 139 12.55 -6.44 10.45
CA GLY A 139 12.00 -5.09 10.36
C GLY A 139 12.26 -4.35 9.05
N VAL A 140 12.99 -4.95 8.11
CA VAL A 140 13.28 -4.32 6.79
C VAL A 140 12.01 -4.12 5.99
N ARG A 141 11.08 -5.10 6.02
CA ARG A 141 9.80 -5.02 5.30
C ARG A 141 8.84 -3.98 5.86
N GLU A 142 9.12 -3.40 7.02
CA GLU A 142 8.27 -2.36 7.57
C GLU A 142 8.17 -1.13 6.66
N CYS A 143 9.22 -0.84 5.87
CA CYS A 143 9.19 0.26 4.89
C CYS A 143 7.97 0.18 3.95
N LEU A 144 7.54 -1.03 3.61
CA LEU A 144 6.38 -1.27 2.75
C LEU A 144 5.06 -0.79 3.38
N ASN A 145 5.06 -0.47 4.68
CA ASN A 145 3.87 -0.01 5.41
C ASN A 145 3.74 1.53 5.45
N PHE A 146 4.47 2.29 4.64
CA PHE A 146 4.24 3.73 4.53
C PHE A 146 2.79 4.02 4.12
N GLY A 147 2.07 4.77 4.94
CA GLY A 147 0.64 5.03 4.78
C GLY A 147 -0.31 3.92 5.24
N HIS A 148 0.17 2.70 5.47
CA HIS A 148 -0.68 1.55 5.79
C HIS A 148 -1.28 1.59 7.20
N THR A 149 -0.60 2.17 8.18
CA THR A 149 -1.10 2.24 9.55
C THR A 149 -2.47 2.94 9.63
N ILE A 150 -2.62 4.07 8.93
CA ILE A 150 -3.90 4.78 8.82
C ILE A 150 -4.76 4.14 7.72
N GLY A 151 -4.18 3.71 6.60
CA GLY A 151 -4.89 3.07 5.49
C GLY A 151 -5.68 1.84 5.91
N HIS A 152 -5.10 0.89 6.64
CA HIS A 152 -5.80 -0.30 7.15
C HIS A 152 -6.93 0.05 8.12
N ALA A 153 -6.73 1.06 8.96
CA ALA A 153 -7.78 1.52 9.86
C ALA A 153 -8.96 2.12 9.06
N LEU A 154 -8.69 2.83 7.96
CA LEU A 154 -9.72 3.33 7.05
C LEU A 154 -10.45 2.18 6.34
N GLU A 155 -9.73 1.19 5.79
CA GLU A 155 -10.38 0.01 5.20
C GLU A 155 -11.34 -0.67 6.18
N ALA A 156 -10.88 -0.89 7.42
CA ALA A 156 -11.69 -1.50 8.46
C ALA A 156 -12.88 -0.62 8.88
N ALA A 157 -12.70 0.71 8.93
CA ALA A 157 -13.76 1.65 9.27
C ALA A 157 -14.92 1.64 8.25
N PHE A 158 -14.59 1.41 6.97
CA PHE A 158 -15.54 1.36 5.85
C PHE A 158 -15.95 -0.06 5.43
N GLY A 159 -15.65 -1.08 6.25
CA GLY A 159 -16.15 -2.45 6.07
C GLY A 159 -15.52 -3.18 4.88
N TYR A 160 -14.31 -2.78 4.44
CA TYR A 160 -13.54 -3.36 3.33
C TYR A 160 -14.19 -3.31 1.93
N GLU A 161 -15.44 -2.93 1.82
CA GLU A 161 -16.17 -2.83 0.54
C GLU A 161 -16.38 -1.37 0.10
N GLY A 162 -16.43 -0.44 1.04
CA GLY A 162 -16.69 0.97 0.77
C GLY A 162 -15.50 1.71 0.17
N MET A 163 -14.28 1.27 0.45
CA MET A 163 -13.04 1.89 0.02
C MET A 163 -12.04 0.84 -0.46
N LEU A 164 -11.47 1.04 -1.65
CA LEU A 164 -10.44 0.13 -2.16
C LEU A 164 -9.15 0.28 -1.34
N HIS A 165 -8.36 -0.79 -1.23
CA HIS A 165 -7.07 -0.78 -0.54
C HIS A 165 -6.19 0.40 -0.95
N GLY A 166 -5.94 0.58 -2.26
CA GLY A 166 -5.10 1.68 -2.74
C GLY A 166 -5.68 3.07 -2.47
N GLU A 167 -7.01 3.22 -2.37
CA GLU A 167 -7.64 4.48 -1.96
C GLU A 167 -7.36 4.78 -0.47
N ALA A 168 -7.47 3.76 0.37
CA ALA A 168 -7.18 3.88 1.80
C ALA A 168 -5.69 4.17 2.06
N VAL A 169 -4.81 3.44 1.37
CA VAL A 169 -3.36 3.65 1.44
C VAL A 169 -2.97 5.03 0.93
N ALA A 170 -3.60 5.54 -0.16
CA ALA A 170 -3.34 6.88 -0.66
C ALA A 170 -3.63 7.96 0.39
N ALA A 171 -4.82 7.93 1.00
CA ALA A 171 -5.15 8.85 2.09
C ALA A 171 -4.19 8.68 3.29
N GLY A 172 -3.83 7.43 3.61
CA GLY A 172 -2.87 7.11 4.66
C GLY A 172 -1.45 7.62 4.37
N MET A 173 -1.01 7.59 3.10
CA MET A 173 0.31 8.12 2.69
C MET A 173 0.40 9.64 2.88
N VAL A 174 -0.65 10.38 2.55
CA VAL A 174 -0.67 11.83 2.79
C VAL A 174 -0.60 12.12 4.29
N ALA A 175 -1.36 11.39 5.13
CA ALA A 175 -1.27 11.54 6.58
C ALA A 175 0.14 11.18 7.11
N ALA A 176 0.75 10.09 6.62
CA ALA A 176 2.12 9.71 6.98
C ALA A 176 3.15 10.76 6.54
N ALA A 177 2.99 11.37 5.37
CA ALA A 177 3.84 12.47 4.89
C ALA A 177 3.68 13.73 5.75
N MET A 178 2.46 14.08 6.18
CA MET A 178 2.21 15.19 7.12
C MET A 178 2.83 14.92 8.50
N LEU A 179 2.68 13.69 9.02
CA LEU A 179 3.37 13.27 10.25
C LEU A 179 4.89 13.37 10.08
N SER A 180 5.40 12.98 8.92
CA SER A 180 6.83 13.10 8.60
C SER A 180 7.30 14.55 8.61
N ALA A 181 6.52 15.47 8.06
CA ALA A 181 6.86 16.90 8.11
C ALA A 181 6.96 17.43 9.55
N ARG A 182 6.08 16.95 10.45
CA ARG A 182 6.08 17.35 11.87
C ARG A 182 7.20 16.71 12.72
N LEU A 183 7.59 15.46 12.38
CA LEU A 183 8.42 14.64 13.27
C LEU A 183 9.83 14.34 12.72
N THR A 184 10.03 14.40 11.40
CA THR A 184 11.31 14.05 10.78
C THR A 184 11.91 15.18 9.93
N GLY A 185 11.15 16.28 9.73
CA GLY A 185 11.59 17.38 8.88
C GLY A 185 11.38 17.12 7.38
N PHE A 186 10.53 16.15 7.02
CA PHE A 186 10.14 15.92 5.62
C PHE A 186 9.58 17.21 5.01
N PRO A 187 10.03 17.63 3.80
CA PRO A 187 9.64 18.92 3.25
C PRO A 187 8.13 19.02 3.00
N GLU A 188 7.50 20.11 3.45
CA GLU A 188 6.06 20.37 3.20
C GLU A 188 5.72 20.42 1.70
N ALA A 189 6.67 20.86 0.87
CA ALA A 189 6.53 20.84 -0.59
C ALA A 189 6.35 19.40 -1.13
N GLU A 190 7.03 18.41 -0.55
CA GLU A 190 6.87 17.00 -0.93
C GLU A 190 5.54 16.41 -0.42
N VAL A 191 5.03 16.88 0.72
CA VAL A 191 3.67 16.53 1.18
C VAL A 191 2.63 17.01 0.16
N GLN A 192 2.73 18.26 -0.26
CA GLN A 192 1.82 18.83 -1.26
C GLN A 192 1.96 18.11 -2.61
N ARG A 193 3.19 17.88 -3.07
CA ARG A 193 3.47 17.14 -4.31
C ARG A 193 2.85 15.75 -4.32
N LEU A 194 2.98 15.02 -3.21
CA LEU A 194 2.37 13.69 -3.05
C LEU A 194 0.85 13.76 -3.11
N ALA A 195 0.24 14.71 -2.39
CA ALA A 195 -1.21 14.88 -2.39
C ALA A 195 -1.75 15.21 -3.79
N ASP A 196 -1.09 16.14 -4.51
CA ASP A 196 -1.46 16.53 -5.87
C ASP A 196 -1.33 15.37 -6.85
N LEU A 197 -0.25 14.59 -6.75
CA LEU A 197 -0.03 13.40 -7.58
C LEU A 197 -1.13 12.36 -7.37
N LEU A 198 -1.47 12.07 -6.12
CA LEU A 198 -2.54 11.11 -5.78
C LEU A 198 -3.90 11.59 -6.30
N GLN A 199 -4.24 12.88 -6.14
CA GLN A 199 -5.49 13.43 -6.67
C GLN A 199 -5.54 13.36 -8.20
N ARG A 200 -4.46 13.70 -8.89
CA ARG A 200 -4.36 13.56 -10.35
C ARG A 200 -4.47 12.10 -10.81
N ALA A 201 -4.01 11.15 -10.00
CA ALA A 201 -4.18 9.71 -10.24
C ALA A 201 -5.61 9.21 -9.99
N GLY A 202 -6.53 10.07 -9.53
CA GLY A 202 -7.90 9.71 -9.17
C GLY A 202 -8.03 9.05 -7.80
N LEU A 203 -7.05 9.25 -6.92
CA LEU A 203 -6.99 8.72 -5.57
C LEU A 203 -7.31 9.82 -4.53
N PRO A 204 -7.90 9.48 -3.39
CA PRO A 204 -8.20 10.47 -2.36
C PRO A 204 -6.90 10.91 -1.64
N ALA A 205 -6.70 12.23 -1.55
CA ALA A 205 -5.64 12.81 -0.72
C ALA A 205 -6.08 13.01 0.75
N ALA A 206 -7.36 12.80 1.06
CA ALA A 206 -7.89 12.88 2.42
C ALA A 206 -8.87 11.74 2.69
N PRO A 207 -8.96 11.27 3.94
CA PRO A 207 -9.94 10.24 4.30
C PRO A 207 -11.36 10.82 4.28
N PRO A 208 -12.37 9.99 3.95
CA PRO A 208 -13.75 10.36 4.16
C PRO A 208 -14.03 10.58 5.66
N PRO A 209 -15.17 11.20 6.03
CA PRO A 209 -15.55 11.40 7.42
C PRO A 209 -15.54 10.08 8.19
N VAL A 210 -14.76 10.01 9.24
CA VAL A 210 -14.65 8.87 10.15
C VAL A 210 -14.67 9.39 11.59
N GLU A 211 -15.29 8.66 12.49
CA GLU A 211 -15.27 8.97 13.92
C GLU A 211 -13.86 8.74 14.47
N GLU A 212 -13.31 9.74 15.16
CA GLU A 212 -11.92 9.73 15.64
C GLU A 212 -11.64 8.60 16.63
N ALA A 213 -12.57 8.38 17.58
CA ALA A 213 -12.43 7.30 18.55
C ALA A 213 -12.42 5.92 17.87
N LYS A 214 -13.26 5.74 16.84
CA LYS A 214 -13.27 4.53 16.01
C LYS A 214 -11.96 4.38 15.25
N LEU A 215 -11.45 5.45 14.64
CA LEU A 215 -10.17 5.42 13.89
C LEU A 215 -9.00 5.00 14.79
N LEU A 216 -8.82 5.63 15.95
CA LEU A 216 -7.77 5.25 16.91
C LEU A 216 -7.91 3.82 17.41
N THR A 217 -9.14 3.37 17.68
CA THR A 217 -9.38 1.98 18.08
C THR A 217 -8.93 0.99 17.01
N LEU A 218 -9.20 1.29 15.74
CA LEU A 218 -8.81 0.46 14.60
C LEU A 218 -7.31 0.47 14.37
N ILE A 219 -6.65 1.64 14.47
CA ILE A 219 -5.19 1.76 14.39
C ILE A 219 -4.51 0.90 15.46
N ARG A 220 -5.02 0.95 16.70
CA ARG A 220 -4.48 0.15 17.81
C ARG A 220 -4.74 -1.35 17.65
N ARG A 221 -5.86 -1.73 17.02
CA ARG A 221 -6.24 -3.14 16.82
C ARG A 221 -5.33 -3.84 15.79
N ASP A 222 -4.91 -3.16 14.74
CA ASP A 222 -4.05 -3.69 13.69
C ASP A 222 -2.64 -4.09 14.22
N LYS A 223 -2.20 -3.49 15.33
CA LYS A 223 -0.82 -3.59 15.87
C LYS A 223 -0.69 -4.36 17.21
N LYS A 224 -1.66 -5.16 17.61
CA LYS A 224 -1.72 -5.81 18.94
C LYS A 224 -0.68 -6.91 19.21
N THR A 225 0.31 -7.16 18.36
CA THR A 225 1.14 -8.37 18.46
C THR A 225 2.53 -8.17 19.04
N VAL A 226 3.09 -6.96 19.13
CA VAL A 226 4.41 -6.75 19.78
C VAL A 226 4.38 -5.44 20.57
N ASP A 227 4.61 -5.50 21.88
CA ASP A 227 4.81 -4.39 22.84
C ASP A 227 3.75 -3.27 22.88
N GLN A 228 2.55 -3.46 22.35
CA GLN A 228 1.42 -2.52 22.39
C GLN A 228 1.67 -1.12 21.78
N LYS A 229 2.80 -0.91 21.09
CA LYS A 229 3.12 0.37 20.47
C LYS A 229 2.74 0.37 19.00
N ILE A 230 2.14 1.48 18.56
CA ILE A 230 1.83 1.71 17.15
C ILE A 230 3.10 2.13 16.44
N ARG A 231 3.48 1.43 15.37
CA ARG A 231 4.66 1.77 14.57
C ARG A 231 4.22 2.48 13.29
N PHE A 232 4.78 3.65 13.06
CA PHE A 232 4.57 4.44 11.86
C PHE A 232 5.83 4.42 11.01
N VAL A 233 5.68 4.13 9.73
CA VAL A 233 6.72 4.39 8.74
C VAL A 233 6.57 5.83 8.30
N LEU A 234 7.62 6.63 8.50
CA LEU A 234 7.68 8.05 8.14
C LEU A 234 8.81 8.27 7.14
N ALA A 235 8.68 9.30 6.29
CA ALA A 235 9.74 9.71 5.38
C ALA A 235 10.63 10.77 6.05
N GLU A 236 11.95 10.70 5.84
CA GLU A 236 12.90 11.77 6.19
C GLU A 236 13.16 12.67 4.98
N GLN A 237 13.22 12.06 3.81
CA GLN A 237 13.30 12.68 2.49
C GLN A 237 12.82 11.67 1.44
N PRO A 238 12.55 12.08 0.20
CA PRO A 238 12.22 11.12 -0.86
C PRO A 238 13.28 10.01 -0.97
N GLY A 239 12.83 8.76 -0.94
CA GLY A 239 13.71 7.57 -0.96
C GLY A 239 14.31 7.19 0.40
N ARG A 240 14.01 7.90 1.48
CA ARG A 240 14.53 7.58 2.81
C ARG A 240 13.42 7.60 3.87
N TRP A 241 13.37 6.55 4.67
CA TRP A 241 12.33 6.32 5.66
C TRP A 241 12.91 5.97 7.04
N VAL A 242 12.08 6.10 8.05
CA VAL A 242 12.36 5.72 9.44
C VAL A 242 11.08 5.15 10.06
N VAL A 243 11.24 4.24 11.01
CA VAL A 243 10.13 3.75 11.82
C VAL A 243 10.09 4.52 13.15
N ARG A 244 8.90 5.00 13.54
CA ARG A 244 8.66 5.69 14.80
C ARG A 244 7.55 4.98 15.57
N ASP A 245 7.75 4.76 16.85
CA ASP A 245 6.79 4.15 17.79
C ASP A 245 6.36 5.10 18.91
N ASP A 246 6.78 6.36 18.80
CA ASP A 246 6.53 7.44 19.74
C ASP A 246 5.60 8.54 19.18
N VAL A 247 4.79 8.20 18.17
CA VAL A 247 3.84 9.16 17.58
C VAL A 247 2.61 9.28 18.49
N PRO A 248 2.32 10.49 19.04
CA PRO A 248 1.17 10.68 19.92
C PRO A 248 -0.16 10.52 19.18
N ASP A 249 -1.14 9.88 19.80
CA ASP A 249 -2.50 9.73 19.25
C ASP A 249 -3.16 11.06 18.89
N ASP A 250 -2.98 12.08 19.76
CA ASP A 250 -3.54 13.42 19.52
C ASP A 250 -2.96 14.06 18.25
N LEU A 251 -1.67 13.84 17.97
CA LEU A 251 -1.04 14.31 16.75
C LEU A 251 -1.61 13.58 15.52
N VAL A 252 -1.86 12.27 15.61
CA VAL A 252 -2.49 11.52 14.51
C VAL A 252 -3.86 12.10 14.19
N LEU A 253 -4.69 12.38 15.21
CA LEU A 253 -6.01 12.98 15.00
C LEU A 253 -5.93 14.41 14.47
N GLU A 254 -4.99 15.22 14.97
CA GLU A 254 -4.75 16.57 14.45
C GLU A 254 -4.44 16.52 12.96
N ILE A 255 -3.51 15.65 12.55
CA ILE A 255 -3.11 15.46 11.15
C ILE A 255 -4.29 15.03 10.28
N VAL A 256 -5.11 14.07 10.72
CA VAL A 256 -6.28 13.61 9.96
C VAL A 256 -7.31 14.74 9.79
N ARG A 257 -7.53 15.58 10.82
CA ARG A 257 -8.42 16.77 10.71
C ARG A 257 -7.84 17.79 9.72
N GLU A 258 -6.56 18.12 9.86
CA GLU A 258 -5.86 19.06 8.98
C GLU A 258 -5.88 18.57 7.52
N GLN A 259 -5.59 17.30 7.29
CA GLN A 259 -5.64 16.66 5.98
C GLN A 259 -7.03 16.80 5.33
N ARG A 260 -8.09 16.54 6.11
CA ARG A 260 -9.47 16.72 5.62
C ARG A 260 -9.78 18.18 5.28
N ASN A 261 -9.32 19.13 6.09
CA ASN A 261 -9.53 20.55 5.82
C ASN A 261 -8.79 21.01 4.56
N ARG A 262 -7.62 20.44 4.26
CA ARG A 262 -6.82 20.81 3.08
C ARG A 262 -7.35 20.17 1.79
N TRP A 263 -7.74 18.90 1.81
CA TRP A 263 -7.97 18.10 0.59
C TRP A 263 -9.28 17.32 0.55
N ALA A 264 -10.19 17.47 1.52
CA ALA A 264 -11.51 16.87 1.36
C ALA A 264 -12.20 17.54 0.17
N SER A 265 -12.61 16.73 -0.81
CA SER A 265 -13.39 17.22 -1.94
C SER A 265 -14.62 17.93 -1.43
N ALA A 266 -14.85 19.17 -1.87
CA ALA A 266 -16.14 19.82 -1.69
C ALA A 266 -17.21 18.92 -2.33
N LYS A 267 -18.24 18.59 -1.56
CA LYS A 267 -19.39 17.82 -2.06
C LYS A 267 -20.14 18.60 -3.11
#